data_6b2b654f02f4453ff704b805154d2983
#
_entry.id   6b2b654f02f4453ff704b805154d2983
#
_cell.length_a   1.000
_cell.length_b   1.000
_cell.length_c   1.000
_cell.angle_alpha   90.00
_cell.angle_beta   90.00
_cell.angle_gamma   90.00
#
_symmetry.space_group_name_H-M   'P 1'
#
loop_
_entity.id
_entity.type
_entity.pdbx_description
1 polymer ?
#
loop_
_entity_poly.entity_id
_entity_poly.type
_entity_poly.pdbx_seq_one_letter_code
_entity_poly.pdbx_strand_id
1 'polypeptide(L)'
;MKRLFIFAVIFCLQFLPQAIQAQVNWQNKKYDVDSLVSKSIAYLQDGKIDESISLSRAVLLKYPKYTDFKYILGLSYQKMGRGDWAVPYFEEVVSTEPAYRDVYPSLAALYESSGQQEKAASTWQLALKYFPKDIEIANLYHEFEVRNLKRQREIRMDNWYKRGREFVKGGDSQKALVYADSMRLADSKDNRFLYLRSSALIANKEYDKAKADLETLWNDGDSSVFVTEQLANIAVLNKDYQTALHYMNQLVEKSPQNERYRHLANVYRENLPYKFYIGVNHMQSSQDRPNGHFFISGLEYGQRIGAKNMLIGQFNYGNRRGEKGYQAGLDAWINYSKNSYAYHQIAWADGSVFPTWRASYSLYREAGLWLFDLGGRYVRANDNSNNYGIVASAGRYFGPTFVYLRGFLLHDEQRWNQAYSLANSYVTLIANIGTSPDDPSRYQFLNNRFGFLSRSVNAGWQHRIENWGFTIMGGWSYYKVADNNFMNQYDLNLSLRKYF
;
A
#
# COMPACT_ATOMS: atom_id res chain seq x y z
N MET A 1 35.61 -46.19 97.79
CA MET A 1 34.66 -45.61 96.81
C MET A 1 35.37 -44.65 95.74
N LYS A 2 36.60 -44.12 95.92
CA LYS A 2 37.22 -43.26 94.90
C LYS A 2 37.82 -43.96 93.68
N ARG A 3 38.04 -45.26 93.72
CA ARG A 3 38.65 -46.00 92.56
C ARG A 3 37.58 -46.54 91.57
N LEU A 4 36.33 -46.66 91.93
CA LEU A 4 35.23 -47.11 91.04
C LEU A 4 34.74 -45.92 90.15
N PHE A 5 34.83 -44.69 90.56
CA PHE A 5 34.38 -43.51 89.82
C PHE A 5 35.32 -43.16 88.66
N ILE A 6 36.60 -43.43 88.78
CA ILE A 6 37.58 -43.17 87.72
C ILE A 6 37.42 -44.20 86.57
N PHE A 7 37.05 -45.43 86.85
CA PHE A 7 36.83 -46.44 85.79
C PHE A 7 35.50 -46.18 84.98
N ALA A 8 34.48 -45.66 85.63
CA ALA A 8 33.20 -45.32 84.96
C ALA A 8 33.36 -44.11 84.04
N VAL A 9 34.17 -43.11 84.39
CA VAL A 9 34.43 -41.94 83.52
C VAL A 9 35.32 -42.27 82.34
N ILE A 10 36.30 -43.20 82.51
CA ILE A 10 37.15 -43.63 81.41
C ILE A 10 36.37 -44.58 80.44
N PHE A 11 35.39 -45.33 80.90
CA PHE A 11 34.54 -46.21 80.09
C PHE A 11 33.49 -45.41 79.33
N CYS A 12 32.99 -44.30 79.83
CA CYS A 12 32.08 -43.38 79.11
C CYS A 12 32.80 -42.54 78.07
N LEU A 13 34.09 -42.28 78.19
CA LEU A 13 34.85 -41.55 77.19
C LEU A 13 35.28 -42.39 75.98
N GLN A 14 35.12 -43.74 76.05
CA GLN A 14 35.36 -44.64 74.89
C GLN A 14 34.15 -44.90 74.01
N PHE A 15 32.96 -44.39 74.35
CA PHE A 15 31.75 -44.47 73.54
C PHE A 15 31.23 -43.10 73.01
N LEU A 16 32.16 -42.14 72.87
CA LEU A 16 31.81 -41.05 71.95
C LEU A 16 31.77 -41.67 70.52
N PRO A 17 30.64 -41.58 69.85
CA PRO A 17 30.62 -42.01 68.45
C PRO A 17 31.66 -41.19 67.71
N GLN A 18 32.78 -41.87 67.31
CA GLN A 18 33.64 -41.26 66.28
C GLN A 18 32.68 -41.04 65.11
N ALA A 19 32.36 -39.79 64.85
CA ALA A 19 31.68 -39.43 63.60
C ALA A 19 32.55 -40.01 62.48
N ILE A 20 32.08 -41.09 61.87
CA ILE A 20 32.72 -41.70 60.73
C ILE A 20 32.59 -40.67 59.62
N GLN A 21 33.60 -39.81 59.48
CA GLN A 21 33.69 -38.85 58.39
C GLN A 21 33.77 -39.64 57.06
N ALA A 22 32.80 -39.46 56.20
CA ALA A 22 32.74 -40.05 54.89
C ALA A 22 33.97 -39.55 54.07
N GLN A 23 34.88 -40.47 53.73
CA GLN A 23 36.11 -40.12 53.00
C GLN A 23 36.08 -40.62 51.55
N VAL A 24 36.50 -39.79 50.63
CA VAL A 24 36.64 -40.10 49.19
C VAL A 24 38.05 -39.85 48.71
N ASN A 25 38.62 -40.81 47.95
CA ASN A 25 39.91 -40.58 47.27
C ASN A 25 39.66 -39.81 45.99
N TRP A 26 40.28 -38.62 45.91
CA TRP A 26 40.28 -37.81 44.71
C TRP A 26 41.71 -37.38 44.36
N GLN A 27 42.13 -37.64 43.12
CA GLN A 27 43.50 -37.33 42.67
C GLN A 27 44.57 -37.83 43.64
N ASN A 28 44.45 -39.10 44.04
CA ASN A 28 45.38 -39.79 44.95
C ASN A 28 45.47 -39.21 46.39
N LYS A 29 44.53 -38.38 46.80
CA LYS A 29 44.44 -37.83 48.17
C LYS A 29 43.07 -38.21 48.79
N LYS A 30 43.11 -38.47 50.09
CA LYS A 30 41.90 -38.68 50.89
C LYS A 30 41.34 -37.32 51.31
N TYR A 31 40.06 -37.10 51.00
CA TYR A 31 39.32 -35.93 51.38
C TYR A 31 38.10 -36.30 52.20
N ASP A 32 37.73 -35.43 53.12
CA ASP A 32 36.40 -35.41 53.69
C ASP A 32 35.38 -34.96 52.63
N VAL A 33 34.19 -35.61 52.59
CA VAL A 33 33.20 -35.37 51.51
C VAL A 33 32.72 -33.92 51.54
N ASP A 34 32.54 -33.33 52.72
CA ASP A 34 32.11 -31.93 52.83
C ASP A 34 33.12 -30.95 52.23
N SER A 35 34.42 -31.24 52.38
CA SER A 35 35.51 -30.44 51.77
C SER A 35 35.48 -30.53 50.23
N LEU A 36 34.96 -31.62 49.65
CA LEU A 36 34.84 -31.80 48.23
C LEU A 36 33.67 -31.01 47.62
N VAL A 37 32.61 -30.72 48.41
CA VAL A 37 31.50 -29.80 47.99
C VAL A 37 32.08 -28.44 47.64
N SER A 38 32.83 -27.80 48.61
CA SER A 38 33.48 -26.52 48.38
C SER A 38 34.44 -26.54 47.18
N LYS A 39 35.18 -27.63 47.00
CA LYS A 39 36.10 -27.81 45.85
C LYS A 39 35.37 -27.94 44.52
N SER A 40 34.24 -28.65 44.49
CA SER A 40 33.42 -28.80 43.26
C SER A 40 32.75 -27.48 42.87
N ILE A 41 32.32 -26.68 43.86
CA ILE A 41 31.77 -25.33 43.63
C ILE A 41 32.88 -24.39 43.12
N ALA A 42 34.11 -24.46 43.69
CA ALA A 42 35.24 -23.67 43.22
C ALA A 42 35.56 -24.00 41.74
N TYR A 43 35.54 -25.25 41.32
CA TYR A 43 35.71 -25.63 39.92
C TYR A 43 34.64 -25.01 39.01
N LEU A 44 33.38 -24.96 39.44
CA LEU A 44 32.34 -24.27 38.71
C LEU A 44 32.58 -22.75 38.63
N GLN A 45 33.04 -22.13 39.65
CA GLN A 45 33.33 -20.67 39.68
C GLN A 45 34.51 -20.37 38.74
N ASP A 46 35.55 -21.23 38.73
CA ASP A 46 36.71 -21.10 37.86
C ASP A 46 36.43 -21.46 36.39
N GLY A 47 35.23 -21.89 36.04
CA GLY A 47 34.89 -22.34 34.70
C GLY A 47 35.39 -23.75 34.35
N LYS A 48 35.92 -24.49 35.33
CA LYS A 48 36.41 -25.90 35.18
C LYS A 48 35.21 -26.86 35.34
N ILE A 49 34.28 -26.82 34.36
CA ILE A 49 33.00 -27.54 34.50
C ILE A 49 33.19 -29.05 34.46
N ASP A 50 34.08 -29.57 33.59
CA ASP A 50 34.32 -31.00 33.47
C ASP A 50 34.94 -31.60 34.75
N GLU A 51 35.82 -30.86 35.43
CA GLU A 51 36.40 -31.26 36.69
C GLU A 51 35.33 -31.28 37.80
N SER A 52 34.40 -30.33 37.84
CA SER A 52 33.28 -30.32 38.76
C SER A 52 32.34 -31.52 38.54
N ILE A 53 32.03 -31.83 37.27
CA ILE A 53 31.21 -32.99 36.92
C ILE A 53 31.91 -34.30 37.33
N SER A 54 33.21 -34.44 37.00
CA SER A 54 34.00 -35.64 37.30
C SER A 54 34.10 -35.88 38.80
N LEU A 55 34.35 -34.80 39.58
CA LEU A 55 34.41 -34.89 41.04
C LEU A 55 33.04 -35.27 41.63
N SER A 56 31.99 -34.59 41.20
CA SER A 56 30.62 -34.86 41.70
C SER A 56 30.16 -36.29 41.40
N ARG A 57 30.44 -36.80 40.19
CA ARG A 57 30.15 -38.19 39.82
C ARG A 57 30.93 -39.19 40.66
N ALA A 58 32.22 -38.93 40.90
CA ALA A 58 33.07 -39.80 41.72
C ALA A 58 32.55 -39.93 43.15
N VAL A 59 32.05 -38.81 43.72
CA VAL A 59 31.43 -38.82 45.06
C VAL A 59 30.11 -39.57 45.03
N LEU A 60 29.23 -39.32 44.06
CA LEU A 60 27.93 -39.97 43.96
C LEU A 60 28.01 -41.50 43.69
N LEU A 61 29.05 -41.98 43.06
CA LEU A 61 29.33 -43.43 42.93
C LEU A 61 29.46 -44.09 44.31
N LYS A 62 30.01 -43.40 45.30
CA LYS A 62 30.21 -43.94 46.65
C LYS A 62 29.09 -43.56 47.59
N TYR A 63 28.56 -42.35 47.41
CA TYR A 63 27.47 -41.79 48.24
C TYR A 63 26.30 -41.30 47.38
N PRO A 64 25.44 -42.20 46.81
CA PRO A 64 24.42 -41.88 45.85
C PRO A 64 23.32 -40.93 46.36
N LYS A 65 23.18 -40.82 47.68
CA LYS A 65 22.16 -39.97 48.33
C LYS A 65 22.65 -38.56 48.70
N TYR A 66 23.90 -38.20 48.35
CA TYR A 66 24.44 -36.92 48.78
C TYR A 66 23.89 -35.75 47.91
N THR A 67 22.96 -35.00 48.45
CA THR A 67 22.13 -34.03 47.76
C THR A 67 22.95 -32.90 47.14
N ASP A 68 23.99 -32.39 47.85
CA ASP A 68 24.78 -31.27 47.31
C ASP A 68 25.49 -31.63 45.97
N PHE A 69 26.01 -32.85 45.80
CA PHE A 69 26.63 -33.22 44.54
C PHE A 69 25.63 -33.43 43.41
N LYS A 70 24.38 -33.80 43.69
CA LYS A 70 23.30 -33.79 42.70
C LYS A 70 22.99 -32.37 42.28
N TYR A 71 22.87 -31.46 43.23
CA TYR A 71 22.67 -30.04 42.95
C TYR A 71 23.81 -29.45 42.11
N ILE A 72 25.10 -29.74 42.49
CA ILE A 72 26.27 -29.28 41.74
C ILE A 72 26.32 -29.87 40.33
N LEU A 73 25.95 -31.15 40.12
CA LEU A 73 25.81 -31.73 38.79
C LEU A 73 24.75 -30.99 37.96
N GLY A 74 23.60 -30.68 38.55
CA GLY A 74 22.57 -29.86 37.92
C GLY A 74 23.11 -28.51 37.49
N LEU A 75 23.80 -27.78 38.39
CA LEU A 75 24.45 -26.51 38.09
C LEU A 75 25.50 -26.62 36.98
N SER A 76 26.30 -27.70 36.99
CA SER A 76 27.32 -27.95 35.98
C SER A 76 26.70 -28.10 34.59
N TYR A 77 25.67 -28.91 34.45
CA TYR A 77 24.96 -29.10 33.19
C TYR A 77 24.21 -27.83 32.75
N GLN A 78 23.60 -27.09 33.69
CA GLN A 78 23.00 -25.79 33.40
C GLN A 78 24.03 -24.80 32.82
N LYS A 79 25.23 -24.73 33.42
CA LYS A 79 26.33 -23.88 32.95
C LYS A 79 26.87 -24.28 31.58
N MET A 80 26.79 -25.58 31.22
CA MET A 80 27.07 -26.10 29.86
C MET A 80 25.95 -25.81 28.85
N GLY A 81 24.85 -25.19 29.24
CA GLY A 81 23.66 -24.98 28.38
C GLY A 81 22.83 -26.26 28.17
N ARG A 82 23.10 -27.34 28.94
CA ARG A 82 22.42 -28.62 28.85
C ARG A 82 21.31 -28.70 29.90
N GLY A 83 20.30 -27.83 29.78
CA GLY A 83 19.18 -27.81 30.71
C GLY A 83 18.40 -29.14 30.76
N ASP A 84 18.34 -29.88 29.67
CA ASP A 84 17.78 -31.23 29.55
C ASP A 84 18.44 -32.24 30.50
N TRP A 85 19.72 -32.07 30.73
CA TRP A 85 20.46 -32.94 31.65
C TRP A 85 20.46 -32.40 33.08
N ALA A 86 20.32 -31.12 33.27
CA ALA A 86 20.26 -30.50 34.62
C ALA A 86 18.96 -30.79 35.34
N VAL A 87 17.79 -30.71 34.65
CA VAL A 87 16.47 -30.86 35.23
C VAL A 87 16.32 -32.15 36.06
N PRO A 88 16.68 -33.34 35.60
CA PRO A 88 16.51 -34.57 36.41
C PRO A 88 17.24 -34.52 37.75
N TYR A 89 18.43 -33.91 37.80
CA TYR A 89 19.17 -33.79 39.04
C TYR A 89 18.51 -32.81 40.00
N PHE A 90 18.00 -31.71 39.52
CA PHE A 90 17.29 -30.75 40.36
C PHE A 90 15.92 -31.32 40.85
N GLU A 91 15.18 -32.04 39.98
CA GLU A 91 13.96 -32.74 40.39
C GLU A 91 14.24 -33.77 41.49
N GLU A 92 15.37 -34.52 41.39
CA GLU A 92 15.77 -35.48 42.39
C GLU A 92 16.15 -34.77 43.71
N VAL A 93 16.84 -33.64 43.69
CA VAL A 93 17.12 -32.80 44.88
C VAL A 93 15.82 -32.38 45.55
N VAL A 94 14.86 -31.79 44.79
CA VAL A 94 13.56 -31.37 45.32
C VAL A 94 12.79 -32.55 45.94
N SER A 95 12.84 -33.70 45.33
CA SER A 95 12.11 -34.89 45.80
C SER A 95 12.71 -35.51 47.08
N THR A 96 14.05 -35.49 47.20
CA THR A 96 14.76 -36.11 48.30
C THR A 96 14.92 -35.16 49.51
N GLU A 97 15.09 -33.89 49.24
CA GLU A 97 15.33 -32.86 50.25
C GLU A 97 14.56 -31.56 49.88
N PRO A 98 13.22 -31.53 50.10
CA PRO A 98 12.42 -30.36 49.73
C PRO A 98 12.82 -29.06 50.44
N ALA A 99 13.58 -29.16 51.51
CA ALA A 99 14.14 -28.00 52.22
C ALA A 99 15.46 -27.47 51.62
N TYR A 100 15.87 -27.98 50.45
CA TYR A 100 17.06 -27.49 49.73
C TYR A 100 16.73 -26.22 48.95
N ARG A 101 16.92 -25.07 49.56
CA ARG A 101 16.46 -23.76 49.10
C ARG A 101 16.92 -23.39 47.68
N ASP A 102 18.20 -23.57 47.43
CA ASP A 102 18.86 -23.00 46.20
C ASP A 102 18.50 -23.74 44.92
N VAL A 103 17.88 -24.92 45.01
CA VAL A 103 17.46 -25.70 43.85
C VAL A 103 16.25 -25.07 43.13
N TYR A 104 15.36 -24.41 43.88
CA TYR A 104 14.09 -23.90 43.34
C TYR A 104 14.27 -22.82 42.28
N PRO A 105 15.09 -21.77 42.49
CA PRO A 105 15.35 -20.77 41.46
C PRO A 105 15.95 -21.38 40.18
N SER A 106 16.89 -22.34 40.34
CA SER A 106 17.56 -22.98 39.22
C SER A 106 16.60 -23.87 38.39
N LEU A 107 15.80 -24.69 39.07
CA LEU A 107 14.81 -25.57 38.43
C LEU A 107 13.69 -24.77 37.76
N ALA A 108 13.15 -23.78 38.44
CA ALA A 108 12.11 -22.91 37.88
C ALA A 108 12.57 -22.16 36.64
N ALA A 109 13.80 -21.62 36.65
CA ALA A 109 14.39 -20.93 35.51
C ALA A 109 14.57 -21.87 34.29
N LEU A 110 14.93 -23.13 34.51
CA LEU A 110 15.06 -24.12 33.42
C LEU A 110 13.69 -24.46 32.83
N TYR A 111 12.65 -24.64 33.64
CA TYR A 111 11.28 -24.86 33.15
C TYR A 111 10.76 -23.64 32.39
N GLU A 112 11.01 -22.42 32.91
CA GLU A 112 10.62 -21.19 32.24
C GLU A 112 11.26 -21.07 30.85
N SER A 113 12.60 -21.30 30.77
CA SER A 113 13.34 -21.21 29.52
C SER A 113 12.97 -22.29 28.49
N SER A 114 12.56 -23.48 28.96
CA SER A 114 12.06 -24.56 28.12
C SER A 114 10.58 -24.45 27.76
N GLY A 115 9.88 -23.38 28.20
CA GLY A 115 8.46 -23.14 27.93
C GLY A 115 7.50 -23.93 28.79
N GLN A 116 7.99 -24.68 29.80
CA GLN A 116 7.17 -25.49 30.72
C GLN A 116 6.63 -24.65 31.91
N GLN A 117 5.79 -23.62 31.55
CA GLN A 117 5.35 -22.60 32.52
C GLN A 117 4.59 -23.17 33.72
N GLU A 118 3.78 -24.22 33.52
CA GLU A 118 3.04 -24.86 34.59
C GLU A 118 3.97 -25.52 35.60
N LYS A 119 5.04 -26.18 35.13
CA LYS A 119 6.04 -26.78 36.01
C LYS A 119 6.85 -25.69 36.75
N ALA A 120 7.20 -24.61 36.05
CA ALA A 120 7.86 -23.46 36.71
C ALA A 120 7.00 -22.89 37.83
N ALA A 121 5.69 -22.66 37.57
CA ALA A 121 4.75 -22.18 38.58
C ALA A 121 4.65 -23.13 39.77
N SER A 122 4.49 -24.44 39.52
CA SER A 122 4.44 -25.46 40.58
C SER A 122 5.71 -25.51 41.40
N THR A 123 6.87 -25.34 40.79
CA THR A 123 8.18 -25.28 41.45
C THR A 123 8.25 -24.08 42.42
N TRP A 124 7.81 -22.88 41.94
CA TRP A 124 7.74 -21.69 42.81
C TRP A 124 6.74 -21.83 43.96
N GLN A 125 5.58 -22.41 43.70
CA GLN A 125 4.58 -22.67 44.74
C GLN A 125 5.10 -23.62 45.79
N LEU A 126 5.87 -24.64 45.37
CA LEU A 126 6.51 -25.58 46.30
C LEU A 126 7.60 -24.88 47.11
N ALA A 127 8.42 -24.01 46.50
CA ALA A 127 9.38 -23.19 47.20
C ALA A 127 8.75 -22.34 48.30
N LEU A 128 7.66 -21.65 48.01
CA LEU A 128 6.93 -20.83 48.98
C LEU A 128 6.32 -21.66 50.11
N LYS A 129 5.89 -22.91 49.84
CA LYS A 129 5.41 -23.80 50.85
C LYS A 129 6.49 -24.16 51.87
N TYR A 130 7.73 -24.41 51.43
CA TYR A 130 8.85 -24.76 52.31
C TYR A 130 9.55 -23.54 52.92
N PHE A 131 9.51 -22.40 52.20
CA PHE A 131 10.15 -21.16 52.64
C PHE A 131 9.19 -19.97 52.67
N PRO A 132 8.10 -20.04 53.49
CA PRO A 132 7.03 -19.04 53.45
C PRO A 132 7.42 -17.66 53.92
N LYS A 133 8.60 -17.50 54.62
CA LYS A 133 9.12 -16.22 55.12
C LYS A 133 10.34 -15.74 54.32
N ASP A 134 10.73 -16.44 53.26
CA ASP A 134 11.87 -16.04 52.45
C ASP A 134 11.48 -14.95 51.44
N ILE A 135 11.93 -13.75 51.72
CA ILE A 135 11.61 -12.56 50.90
C ILE A 135 12.17 -12.69 49.50
N GLU A 136 13.36 -13.29 49.33
CA GLU A 136 13.97 -13.46 48.01
C GLU A 136 13.20 -14.41 47.14
N ILE A 137 12.77 -15.58 47.66
CA ILE A 137 11.91 -16.54 46.97
C ILE A 137 10.58 -15.89 46.60
N ALA A 138 9.97 -15.12 47.51
CA ALA A 138 8.73 -14.42 47.23
C ALA A 138 8.88 -13.38 46.10
N ASN A 139 9.98 -12.62 46.06
CA ASN A 139 10.26 -11.67 45.02
C ASN A 139 10.50 -12.35 43.67
N LEU A 140 11.29 -13.43 43.62
CA LEU A 140 11.56 -14.19 42.39
C LEU A 140 10.27 -14.80 41.81
N TYR A 141 9.39 -15.32 42.69
CA TYR A 141 8.07 -15.82 42.26
C TYR A 141 7.21 -14.68 41.70
N HIS A 142 7.16 -13.53 42.36
CA HIS A 142 6.40 -12.38 41.87
C HIS A 142 6.91 -11.92 40.49
N GLU A 143 8.22 -11.84 40.29
CA GLU A 143 8.81 -11.52 38.98
C GLU A 143 8.43 -12.55 37.90
N PHE A 144 8.44 -13.83 38.26
CA PHE A 144 7.99 -14.89 37.35
C PHE A 144 6.50 -14.70 36.98
N GLU A 145 5.61 -14.42 37.96
CA GLU A 145 4.20 -14.17 37.67
C GLU A 145 4.00 -13.00 36.71
N VAL A 146 4.70 -11.90 36.92
CA VAL A 146 4.63 -10.72 36.03
C VAL A 146 5.06 -11.09 34.61
N ARG A 147 6.20 -11.82 34.46
CA ARG A 147 6.66 -12.28 33.15
C ARG A 147 5.66 -13.24 32.49
N ASN A 148 5.11 -14.17 33.24
CA ASN A 148 4.15 -15.15 32.76
C ASN A 148 2.84 -14.50 32.31
N LEU A 149 2.30 -13.56 33.07
CA LEU A 149 1.10 -12.79 32.70
C LEU A 149 1.33 -12.00 31.41
N LYS A 150 2.48 -11.34 31.29
CA LYS A 150 2.87 -10.62 30.06
C LYS A 150 2.91 -11.58 28.86
N ARG A 151 3.54 -12.73 29.00
CA ARG A 151 3.62 -13.75 27.94
C ARG A 151 2.25 -14.28 27.53
N GLN A 152 1.39 -14.60 28.49
CA GLN A 152 0.02 -15.07 28.21
C GLN A 152 -0.80 -14.01 27.46
N ARG A 153 -0.61 -12.74 27.82
CA ARG A 153 -1.22 -11.61 27.12
C ARG A 153 -0.75 -11.54 25.66
N GLU A 154 0.55 -11.62 25.41
CA GLU A 154 1.11 -11.61 24.04
C GLU A 154 0.56 -12.76 23.19
N ILE A 155 0.54 -13.99 23.73
CA ILE A 155 -0.02 -15.15 23.03
C ILE A 155 -1.50 -14.91 22.68
N ARG A 156 -2.26 -14.33 23.61
CA ARG A 156 -3.68 -14.02 23.40
C ARG A 156 -3.87 -12.96 22.30
N MET A 157 -3.07 -11.90 22.34
CA MET A 157 -3.09 -10.83 21.34
C MET A 157 -2.75 -11.38 19.95
N ASP A 158 -1.71 -12.21 19.84
CA ASP A 158 -1.34 -12.86 18.58
C ASP A 158 -2.44 -13.76 18.03
N ASN A 159 -3.08 -14.55 18.90
CA ASN A 159 -4.19 -15.42 18.50
C ASN A 159 -5.40 -14.61 18.02
N TRP A 160 -5.76 -13.53 18.70
CA TRP A 160 -6.84 -12.66 18.27
C TRP A 160 -6.52 -11.98 16.93
N TYR A 161 -5.28 -11.49 16.76
CA TYR A 161 -4.86 -10.89 15.51
C TYR A 161 -4.89 -11.87 14.34
N LYS A 162 -4.37 -13.09 14.52
CA LYS A 162 -4.42 -14.14 13.50
C LYS A 162 -5.85 -14.50 13.09
N ARG A 163 -6.70 -14.79 14.07
CA ARG A 163 -8.12 -15.13 13.81
C ARG A 163 -8.87 -13.97 13.15
N GLY A 164 -8.66 -12.75 13.62
CA GLY A 164 -9.25 -11.56 13.01
C GLY A 164 -8.87 -11.42 11.54
N ARG A 165 -7.61 -11.63 11.20
CA ARG A 165 -7.14 -11.62 9.81
C ARG A 165 -7.75 -12.73 8.95
N GLU A 166 -7.98 -13.91 9.51
CA GLU A 166 -8.69 -15.00 8.82
C GLU A 166 -10.12 -14.60 8.49
N PHE A 167 -10.83 -13.94 9.40
CA PHE A 167 -12.17 -13.42 9.16
C PHE A 167 -12.19 -12.34 8.07
N VAL A 168 -11.22 -11.41 8.04
CA VAL A 168 -11.11 -10.43 6.94
C VAL A 168 -10.92 -11.14 5.60
N LYS A 169 -10.04 -12.14 5.52
CA LYS A 169 -9.82 -12.93 4.31
C LYS A 169 -11.05 -13.75 3.89
N GLY A 170 -11.79 -14.25 4.86
CA GLY A 170 -13.03 -15.00 4.63
C GLY A 170 -14.26 -14.13 4.32
N GLY A 171 -14.11 -12.80 4.31
CA GLY A 171 -15.20 -11.85 4.02
C GLY A 171 -16.11 -11.53 5.22
N ASP A 172 -15.83 -12.06 6.42
CA ASP A 172 -16.57 -11.76 7.65
C ASP A 172 -15.89 -10.63 8.45
N SER A 173 -15.89 -9.45 7.86
CA SER A 173 -15.24 -8.27 8.44
C SER A 173 -15.86 -7.86 9.79
N GLN A 174 -17.13 -8.17 10.03
CA GLN A 174 -17.80 -7.84 11.28
C GLN A 174 -17.19 -8.62 12.46
N LYS A 175 -16.92 -9.92 12.28
CA LYS A 175 -16.21 -10.70 13.32
C LYS A 175 -14.80 -10.19 13.54
N ALA A 176 -14.10 -9.77 12.47
CA ALA A 176 -12.78 -9.18 12.61
C ALA A 176 -12.78 -7.91 13.47
N LEU A 177 -13.82 -7.06 13.36
CA LEU A 177 -13.98 -5.87 14.20
C LEU A 177 -14.14 -6.25 15.68
N VAL A 178 -14.90 -7.31 16.00
CA VAL A 178 -15.04 -7.80 17.39
C VAL A 178 -13.68 -8.20 17.98
N TYR A 179 -12.84 -8.88 17.19
CA TYR A 179 -11.48 -9.22 17.64
C TYR A 179 -10.61 -7.97 17.83
N ALA A 180 -10.68 -7.00 16.93
CA ALA A 180 -9.95 -5.73 17.06
C ALA A 180 -10.38 -4.96 18.33
N ASP A 181 -11.67 -4.91 18.63
CA ASP A 181 -12.19 -4.28 19.85
C ASP A 181 -11.72 -5.02 21.11
N SER A 182 -11.72 -6.36 21.08
CA SER A 182 -11.19 -7.18 22.18
C SER A 182 -9.69 -6.90 22.42
N MET A 183 -8.91 -6.74 21.36
CA MET A 183 -7.49 -6.39 21.44
C MET A 183 -7.30 -4.98 22.02
N ARG A 184 -8.06 -3.99 21.55
CA ARG A 184 -8.03 -2.61 22.07
C ARG A 184 -8.36 -2.52 23.55
N LEU A 185 -9.35 -3.29 24.01
CA LEU A 185 -9.74 -3.38 25.44
C LEU A 185 -8.64 -4.03 26.30
N ALA A 186 -7.94 -5.02 25.76
CA ALA A 186 -6.85 -5.70 26.46
C ALA A 186 -5.58 -4.85 26.52
N ASP A 187 -5.27 -4.12 25.44
CA ASP A 187 -4.14 -3.18 25.36
C ASP A 187 -4.37 -2.10 24.30
N SER A 188 -4.73 -0.92 24.75
CA SER A 188 -4.94 0.23 23.86
C SER A 188 -3.65 0.82 23.25
N LYS A 189 -2.47 0.37 23.72
CA LYS A 189 -1.17 0.79 23.19
C LYS A 189 -0.59 -0.17 22.15
N ASP A 190 -1.21 -1.33 21.98
CA ASP A 190 -0.78 -2.32 21.01
C ASP A 190 -1.40 -2.01 19.64
N ASN A 191 -0.61 -1.53 18.71
CA ASN A 191 -1.07 -1.10 17.39
C ASN A 191 -1.67 -2.22 16.51
N ARG A 192 -1.52 -3.50 16.89
CA ARG A 192 -2.11 -4.63 16.13
C ARG A 192 -3.62 -4.51 15.94
N PHE A 193 -4.34 -3.92 16.92
CA PHE A 193 -5.78 -3.73 16.75
C PHE A 193 -6.13 -2.72 15.66
N LEU A 194 -5.32 -1.66 15.47
CA LEU A 194 -5.52 -0.67 14.38
C LEU A 194 -5.29 -1.30 13.00
N TYR A 195 -4.27 -2.15 12.86
CA TYR A 195 -4.05 -2.91 11.63
C TYR A 195 -5.22 -3.83 11.29
N LEU A 196 -5.75 -4.54 12.28
CA LEU A 196 -6.88 -5.44 12.08
C LEU A 196 -8.16 -4.65 11.76
N ARG A 197 -8.43 -3.59 12.54
CA ARG A 197 -9.63 -2.76 12.38
C ARG A 197 -9.64 -2.04 11.03
N SER A 198 -8.55 -1.40 10.65
CA SER A 198 -8.44 -0.75 9.35
C SER A 198 -8.64 -1.73 8.18
N SER A 199 -8.07 -2.93 8.26
CA SER A 199 -8.27 -3.97 7.25
C SER A 199 -9.73 -4.40 7.14
N ALA A 200 -10.42 -4.58 8.27
CA ALA A 200 -11.84 -4.95 8.31
C ALA A 200 -12.75 -3.81 7.79
N LEU A 201 -12.43 -2.56 8.16
CA LEU A 201 -13.16 -1.38 7.69
C LEU A 201 -12.99 -1.17 6.17
N ILE A 202 -11.80 -1.41 5.62
CA ILE A 202 -11.57 -1.38 4.16
C ILE A 202 -12.42 -2.43 3.46
N ALA A 203 -12.46 -3.66 4.00
CA ALA A 203 -13.29 -4.73 3.44
C ALA A 203 -14.79 -4.41 3.51
N ASN A 204 -15.24 -3.68 4.52
CA ASN A 204 -16.60 -3.15 4.64
C ASN A 204 -16.86 -1.87 3.82
N LYS A 205 -15.86 -1.34 3.13
CA LYS A 205 -15.92 -0.06 2.39
C LYS A 205 -16.15 1.18 3.29
N GLU A 206 -15.82 1.08 4.56
CA GLU A 206 -15.89 2.17 5.54
C GLU A 206 -14.55 2.96 5.54
N TYR A 207 -14.24 3.55 4.37
CA TYR A 207 -12.92 4.11 4.09
C TYR A 207 -12.51 5.27 5.00
N ASP A 208 -13.45 6.11 5.42
CA ASP A 208 -13.14 7.26 6.30
C ASP A 208 -12.70 6.81 7.68
N LYS A 209 -13.35 5.77 8.24
CA LYS A 209 -12.95 5.20 9.52
C LYS A 209 -11.60 4.46 9.41
N ALA A 210 -11.41 3.71 8.32
CA ALA A 210 -10.14 3.03 8.05
C ALA A 210 -9.00 4.03 7.91
N LYS A 211 -9.23 5.16 7.24
CA LYS A 211 -8.27 6.25 7.09
C LYS A 211 -7.84 6.80 8.45
N ALA A 212 -8.79 7.06 9.35
CA ALA A 212 -8.49 7.57 10.68
C ALA A 212 -7.56 6.62 11.49
N ASP A 213 -7.81 5.30 11.40
CA ASP A 213 -6.95 4.30 12.04
C ASP A 213 -5.55 4.26 11.46
N LEU A 214 -5.45 4.30 10.12
CA LEU A 214 -4.18 4.30 9.41
C LEU A 214 -3.38 5.59 9.63
N GLU A 215 -4.07 6.74 9.71
CA GLU A 215 -3.44 8.02 10.05
C GLU A 215 -2.92 8.04 11.50
N THR A 216 -3.60 7.37 12.41
CA THR A 216 -3.10 7.17 13.78
C THR A 216 -1.78 6.39 13.75
N LEU A 217 -1.74 5.24 13.05
CA LEU A 217 -0.51 4.46 12.87
C LEU A 217 0.61 5.29 12.24
N TRP A 218 0.28 6.04 11.20
CA TRP A 218 1.23 6.89 10.50
C TRP A 218 1.83 7.99 11.39
N ASN A 219 0.99 8.65 12.18
CA ASN A 219 1.41 9.71 13.10
C ASN A 219 2.24 9.18 14.27
N ASP A 220 2.02 7.92 14.66
CA ASP A 220 2.85 7.20 15.63
C ASP A 220 4.21 6.74 15.04
N GLY A 221 4.50 7.09 13.79
CA GLY A 221 5.77 6.80 13.11
C GLY A 221 5.77 5.49 12.30
N ASP A 222 4.63 4.81 12.21
CA ASP A 222 4.51 3.57 11.42
C ASP A 222 4.32 3.85 9.94
N SER A 223 5.42 3.93 9.23
CA SER A 223 5.47 4.07 7.77
C SER A 223 5.67 2.72 7.05
N SER A 224 5.13 1.63 7.60
CA SER A 224 5.19 0.30 6.97
C SER A 224 4.55 0.31 5.57
N VAL A 225 4.94 -0.67 4.75
CA VAL A 225 4.37 -0.86 3.40
C VAL A 225 2.84 -0.94 3.46
N PHE A 226 2.31 -1.70 4.42
CA PHE A 226 0.87 -1.85 4.58
C PHE A 226 0.17 -0.50 4.80
N VAL A 227 0.59 0.26 5.83
CA VAL A 227 -0.04 1.56 6.18
C VAL A 227 0.04 2.52 5.00
N THR A 228 1.22 2.64 4.40
CA THR A 228 1.47 3.56 3.28
C THR A 228 0.65 3.20 2.04
N GLU A 229 0.59 1.90 1.66
CA GLU A 229 -0.23 1.45 0.52
C GLU A 229 -1.73 1.66 0.77
N GLN A 230 -2.23 1.38 1.98
CA GLN A 230 -3.66 1.55 2.25
C GLN A 230 -4.07 3.03 2.26
N LEU A 231 -3.25 3.92 2.81
CA LEU A 231 -3.48 5.37 2.75
C LEU A 231 -3.49 5.87 1.30
N ALA A 232 -2.54 5.41 0.47
CA ALA A 232 -2.53 5.73 -0.97
C ALA A 232 -3.79 5.23 -1.67
N ASN A 233 -4.22 3.99 -1.41
CA ASN A 233 -5.41 3.40 -2.02
C ASN A 233 -6.69 4.17 -1.64
N ILE A 234 -6.85 4.53 -0.37
CA ILE A 234 -8.02 5.32 0.10
C ILE A 234 -8.01 6.71 -0.56
N ALA A 235 -6.84 7.35 -0.68
CA ALA A 235 -6.72 8.63 -1.36
C ALA A 235 -7.16 8.54 -2.84
N VAL A 236 -6.78 7.45 -3.54
CA VAL A 236 -7.23 7.19 -4.93
C VAL A 236 -8.74 7.04 -5.02
N LEU A 237 -9.36 6.29 -4.09
CA LEU A 237 -10.82 6.12 -4.06
C LEU A 237 -11.54 7.47 -3.90
N ASN A 238 -10.94 8.39 -3.16
CA ASN A 238 -11.43 9.77 -2.99
C ASN A 238 -11.01 10.71 -4.15
N LYS A 239 -10.33 10.19 -5.18
CA LYS A 239 -9.74 10.96 -6.30
C LYS A 239 -8.73 12.02 -5.84
N ASP A 240 -8.16 11.86 -4.67
CA ASP A 240 -7.08 12.70 -4.14
C ASP A 240 -5.72 12.12 -4.58
N TYR A 241 -5.43 12.33 -5.87
CA TYR A 241 -4.19 11.82 -6.47
C TYR A 241 -2.93 12.51 -5.92
N GLN A 242 -3.05 13.70 -5.34
CA GLN A 242 -1.92 14.40 -4.73
C GLN A 242 -1.46 13.66 -3.46
N THR A 243 -2.40 13.37 -2.56
CA THR A 243 -2.12 12.58 -1.35
C THR A 243 -1.71 11.15 -1.70
N ALA A 244 -2.36 10.52 -2.70
CA ALA A 244 -1.98 9.20 -3.17
C ALA A 244 -0.54 9.15 -3.69
N LEU A 245 -0.14 10.13 -4.49
CA LEU A 245 1.23 10.26 -5.01
C LEU A 245 2.25 10.51 -3.90
N HIS A 246 1.89 11.32 -2.88
CA HIS A 246 2.76 11.56 -1.73
C HIS A 246 3.14 10.23 -1.03
N TYR A 247 2.14 9.40 -0.68
CA TYR A 247 2.39 8.10 -0.05
C TYR A 247 3.13 7.13 -0.99
N MET A 248 2.77 7.13 -2.28
CA MET A 248 3.40 6.24 -3.24
C MET A 248 4.88 6.58 -3.49
N ASN A 249 5.25 7.86 -3.51
CA ASN A 249 6.65 8.28 -3.63
C ASN A 249 7.49 7.80 -2.44
N GLN A 250 6.96 7.78 -1.23
CA GLN A 250 7.66 7.22 -0.06
C GLN A 250 7.91 5.71 -0.21
N LEU A 251 6.98 4.96 -0.81
CA LEU A 251 7.20 3.54 -1.13
C LEU A 251 8.26 3.35 -2.22
N VAL A 252 8.29 4.25 -3.22
CA VAL A 252 9.34 4.25 -4.25
C VAL A 252 10.70 4.54 -3.64
N GLU A 253 10.81 5.51 -2.73
CA GLU A 253 12.06 5.82 -2.01
C GLU A 253 12.56 4.63 -1.17
N LYS A 254 11.66 3.95 -0.47
CA LYS A 254 11.99 2.75 0.32
C LYS A 254 12.33 1.53 -0.52
N SER A 255 11.77 1.44 -1.72
CA SER A 255 11.93 0.29 -2.61
C SER A 255 12.06 0.74 -4.08
N PRO A 256 13.20 1.35 -4.46
CA PRO A 256 13.38 1.95 -5.80
C PRO A 256 13.28 0.96 -6.96
N GLN A 257 13.55 -0.33 -6.70
CA GLN A 257 13.49 -1.39 -7.70
C GLN A 257 12.09 -1.97 -7.90
N ASN A 258 11.10 -1.57 -7.08
CA ASN A 258 9.74 -2.07 -7.21
C ASN A 258 9.02 -1.36 -8.37
N GLU A 259 8.94 -2.04 -9.53
CA GLU A 259 8.28 -1.52 -10.74
C GLU A 259 6.82 -1.17 -10.54
N ARG A 260 6.10 -1.93 -9.70
CA ARG A 260 4.69 -1.67 -9.38
C ARG A 260 4.52 -0.29 -8.72
N TYR A 261 5.37 0.06 -7.75
CA TYR A 261 5.29 1.35 -7.06
C TYR A 261 5.63 2.51 -8.00
N ARG A 262 6.66 2.36 -8.83
CA ARG A 262 7.01 3.36 -9.86
C ARG A 262 5.88 3.56 -10.87
N HIS A 263 5.27 2.47 -11.33
CA HIS A 263 4.12 2.53 -12.24
C HIS A 263 2.94 3.26 -11.60
N LEU A 264 2.56 2.90 -10.36
CA LEU A 264 1.45 3.55 -9.66
C LEU A 264 1.74 5.03 -9.38
N ALA A 265 2.95 5.39 -8.99
CA ALA A 265 3.35 6.79 -8.82
C ALA A 265 3.20 7.59 -10.11
N ASN A 266 3.55 7.02 -11.27
CA ASN A 266 3.34 7.65 -12.57
C ASN A 266 1.85 7.79 -12.90
N VAL A 267 1.05 6.74 -12.70
CA VAL A 267 -0.42 6.81 -12.88
C VAL A 267 -1.04 7.91 -12.02
N TYR A 268 -0.64 8.03 -10.77
CA TYR A 268 -1.18 9.07 -9.87
C TYR A 268 -0.72 10.46 -10.30
N ARG A 269 0.54 10.62 -10.75
CA ARG A 269 1.08 11.89 -11.30
C ARG A 269 0.33 12.32 -12.55
N GLU A 270 0.03 11.39 -13.45
CA GLU A 270 -0.75 11.66 -14.67
C GLU A 270 -2.18 12.13 -14.37
N ASN A 271 -2.76 11.68 -13.24
CA ASN A 271 -4.09 12.10 -12.80
C ASN A 271 -4.08 13.38 -11.95
N LEU A 272 -2.90 13.95 -11.64
CA LEU A 272 -2.84 15.22 -10.94
C LEU A 272 -3.47 16.34 -11.77
N PRO A 273 -4.24 17.23 -11.15
CA PRO A 273 -4.72 18.41 -11.82
C PRO A 273 -3.53 19.35 -12.12
N TYR A 274 -3.20 19.50 -13.39
CA TYR A 274 -2.25 20.52 -13.82
C TYR A 274 -2.88 21.93 -13.72
N LYS A 275 -2.06 22.96 -13.51
CA LYS A 275 -2.52 24.36 -13.46
C LYS A 275 -2.70 24.93 -14.86
N PHE A 276 -1.74 24.68 -15.72
CA PHE A 276 -1.76 25.09 -17.13
C PHE A 276 -0.97 24.12 -18.00
N TYR A 277 -1.16 24.21 -19.30
CA TYR A 277 -0.31 23.51 -20.27
C TYR A 277 0.01 24.43 -21.45
N ILE A 278 1.10 24.14 -22.13
CA ILE A 278 1.45 24.70 -23.43
C ILE A 278 1.50 23.55 -24.42
N GLY A 279 0.87 23.73 -25.56
CA GLY A 279 0.81 22.71 -26.61
C GLY A 279 1.20 23.26 -27.99
N VAL A 280 1.70 22.36 -28.80
CA VAL A 280 1.89 22.57 -30.25
C VAL A 280 1.09 21.49 -30.96
N ASN A 281 0.46 21.87 -32.08
CA ASN A 281 -0.21 20.94 -32.96
C ASN A 281 0.21 21.18 -34.39
N HIS A 282 0.23 20.13 -35.18
CA HIS A 282 0.50 20.17 -36.61
C HIS A 282 -0.36 19.14 -37.30
N MET A 283 -1.16 19.62 -38.26
CA MET A 283 -1.96 18.80 -39.15
C MET A 283 -1.45 18.93 -40.57
N GLN A 284 -1.06 17.82 -41.15
CA GLN A 284 -0.69 17.73 -42.59
C GLN A 284 -1.81 17.01 -43.34
N SER A 285 -2.25 17.57 -44.42
CA SER A 285 -3.26 16.97 -45.30
C SER A 285 -2.76 16.85 -46.73
N SER A 286 -3.15 15.77 -47.40
CA SER A 286 -2.83 15.51 -48.81
C SER A 286 -4.11 15.13 -49.54
N GLN A 287 -4.31 15.68 -50.74
CA GLN A 287 -5.47 15.47 -51.59
C GLN A 287 -5.06 14.88 -52.93
N ASP A 288 -5.85 13.94 -53.48
CA ASP A 288 -5.56 13.26 -54.75
C ASP A 288 -6.02 14.08 -55.96
N ARG A 289 -7.08 14.91 -55.82
CA ARG A 289 -7.65 15.68 -56.91
C ARG A 289 -8.28 17.03 -56.47
N PRO A 290 -7.86 18.18 -56.96
CA PRO A 290 -6.55 18.41 -57.57
C PRO A 290 -5.43 18.08 -56.58
N ASN A 291 -4.35 17.49 -57.05
CA ASN A 291 -3.22 17.16 -56.22
C ASN A 291 -2.77 18.38 -55.43
N GLY A 292 -2.74 18.27 -54.11
CA GLY A 292 -2.44 19.38 -53.23
C GLY A 292 -2.12 18.95 -51.82
N HIS A 293 -1.23 19.69 -51.22
CA HIS A 293 -0.88 19.53 -49.81
C HIS A 293 -1.24 20.81 -49.08
N PHE A 294 -1.75 20.66 -47.88
CA PHE A 294 -1.95 21.79 -46.97
C PHE A 294 -1.61 21.38 -45.54
N PHE A 295 -1.33 22.38 -44.74
CA PHE A 295 -1.06 22.16 -43.34
C PHE A 295 -1.67 23.25 -42.46
N ILE A 296 -1.92 22.90 -41.22
CA ILE A 296 -2.26 23.81 -40.12
C ILE A 296 -1.30 23.51 -38.98
N SER A 297 -0.63 24.53 -38.48
CA SER A 297 0.20 24.43 -37.27
C SER A 297 -0.33 25.41 -36.22
N GLY A 298 -0.37 25.01 -35.00
CA GLY A 298 -0.95 25.80 -33.92
C GLY A 298 -0.14 25.75 -32.63
N LEU A 299 -0.30 26.83 -31.89
CA LEU A 299 0.09 26.92 -30.49
C LEU A 299 -1.17 26.97 -29.65
N GLU A 300 -1.15 26.31 -28.50
CA GLU A 300 -2.23 26.37 -27.52
C GLU A 300 -1.68 26.61 -26.11
N TYR A 301 -2.43 27.39 -25.34
CA TYR A 301 -2.20 27.59 -23.92
C TYR A 301 -3.49 27.31 -23.17
N GLY A 302 -3.46 26.27 -22.35
CA GLY A 302 -4.61 25.88 -21.52
C GLY A 302 -4.38 26.23 -20.07
N GLN A 303 -5.29 27.01 -19.48
CA GLN A 303 -5.28 27.44 -18.08
C GLN A 303 -6.46 26.85 -17.33
N ARG A 304 -6.21 26.15 -16.23
CA ARG A 304 -7.26 25.70 -15.32
C ARG A 304 -7.70 26.86 -14.42
N ILE A 305 -9.01 27.08 -14.32
CA ILE A 305 -9.61 28.11 -13.48
C ILE A 305 -10.44 27.41 -12.38
N GLY A 306 -9.96 27.50 -11.15
CA GLY A 306 -10.52 26.73 -10.04
C GLY A 306 -10.31 25.22 -10.24
N ALA A 307 -11.14 24.42 -9.58
CA ALA A 307 -10.96 22.95 -9.57
C ALA A 307 -11.37 22.26 -10.88
N LYS A 308 -12.30 22.84 -11.67
CA LYS A 308 -12.96 22.12 -12.75
C LYS A 308 -13.07 22.86 -14.08
N ASN A 309 -12.84 24.17 -14.13
CA ASN A 309 -12.96 24.96 -15.34
C ASN A 309 -11.63 25.03 -16.09
N MET A 310 -11.68 25.15 -17.41
CA MET A 310 -10.53 25.24 -18.29
C MET A 310 -10.76 26.32 -19.34
N LEU A 311 -9.78 27.22 -19.54
CA LEU A 311 -9.69 28.11 -20.69
C LEU A 311 -8.53 27.69 -21.57
N ILE A 312 -8.70 27.73 -22.89
CA ILE A 312 -7.68 27.35 -23.86
C ILE A 312 -7.62 28.45 -24.92
N GLY A 313 -6.53 29.21 -24.93
CA GLY A 313 -6.19 30.11 -26.01
C GLY A 313 -5.49 29.34 -27.12
N GLN A 314 -5.82 29.61 -28.37
CA GLN A 314 -5.25 28.97 -29.56
C GLN A 314 -4.85 29.99 -30.57
N PHE A 315 -3.70 29.76 -31.20
CA PHE A 315 -3.22 30.50 -32.36
C PHE A 315 -2.78 29.54 -33.45
N ASN A 316 -3.43 29.58 -34.59
CA ASN A 316 -3.18 28.69 -35.72
C ASN A 316 -2.69 29.45 -36.93
N TYR A 317 -1.72 28.87 -37.64
CA TYR A 317 -1.28 29.27 -38.97
C TYR A 317 -1.60 28.15 -39.95
N GLY A 318 -2.20 28.48 -41.06
CA GLY A 318 -2.52 27.52 -42.12
C GLY A 318 -1.97 27.97 -43.48
N ASN A 319 -1.57 26.99 -44.28
CA ASN A 319 -1.29 27.18 -45.71
C ASN A 319 -2.09 26.11 -46.48
N ARG A 320 -2.90 26.56 -47.41
CA ARG A 320 -3.76 25.72 -48.22
C ARG A 320 -3.76 26.17 -49.66
N ARG A 321 -3.14 25.36 -50.55
CA ARG A 321 -3.03 25.65 -51.97
C ARG A 321 -2.39 27.02 -52.26
N GLY A 322 -1.39 27.41 -51.49
CA GLY A 322 -0.69 28.71 -51.65
C GLY A 322 -1.33 29.85 -50.85
N GLU A 323 -2.58 29.73 -50.44
CA GLU A 323 -3.23 30.72 -49.57
C GLU A 323 -2.76 30.52 -48.13
N LYS A 324 -2.55 31.61 -47.41
CA LYS A 324 -2.09 31.63 -46.04
C LYS A 324 -3.17 32.27 -45.17
N GLY A 325 -3.24 31.86 -43.92
CA GLY A 325 -4.18 32.47 -42.96
C GLY A 325 -3.74 32.22 -41.53
N TYR A 326 -4.22 33.08 -40.64
CA TYR A 326 -4.03 33.03 -39.21
C TYR A 326 -5.39 32.94 -38.52
N GLN A 327 -5.47 32.22 -37.45
CA GLN A 327 -6.67 32.12 -36.62
C GLN A 327 -6.30 32.26 -35.15
N ALA A 328 -7.01 33.08 -34.42
CA ALA A 328 -6.98 33.13 -32.96
C ALA A 328 -8.30 32.59 -32.40
N GLY A 329 -8.24 31.75 -31.38
CA GLY A 329 -9.39 31.11 -30.77
C GLY A 329 -9.31 31.08 -29.26
N LEU A 330 -10.46 31.03 -28.64
CA LEU A 330 -10.63 30.81 -27.20
C LEU A 330 -11.70 29.75 -26.98
N ASP A 331 -11.31 28.70 -26.29
CA ASP A 331 -12.21 27.63 -25.83
C ASP A 331 -12.37 27.71 -24.31
N ALA A 332 -13.57 27.43 -23.80
CA ALA A 332 -13.84 27.35 -22.38
C ALA A 332 -14.68 26.14 -22.04
N TRP A 333 -14.22 25.39 -21.05
CA TRP A 333 -14.99 24.32 -20.40
C TRP A 333 -15.42 24.81 -19.02
N ILE A 334 -16.72 24.99 -18.80
CA ILE A 334 -17.27 25.58 -17.59
C ILE A 334 -18.21 24.59 -16.92
N ASN A 335 -17.91 24.25 -15.68
CA ASN A 335 -18.71 23.33 -14.88
C ASN A 335 -19.77 24.10 -14.09
N TYR A 336 -21.03 23.79 -14.31
CA TYR A 336 -22.15 24.41 -13.61
C TYR A 336 -22.61 23.60 -12.39
N SER A 337 -22.42 22.28 -12.43
CA SER A 337 -22.78 21.39 -11.34
C SER A 337 -21.92 20.14 -11.32
N LYS A 338 -22.18 19.22 -10.39
CA LYS A 338 -21.51 17.92 -10.32
C LYS A 338 -21.63 17.12 -11.63
N ASN A 339 -22.79 17.25 -12.32
CA ASN A 339 -23.13 16.42 -13.47
C ASN A 339 -23.41 17.25 -14.73
N SER A 340 -23.08 18.53 -14.76
CA SER A 340 -23.35 19.39 -15.92
C SER A 340 -22.22 20.36 -16.15
N TYR A 341 -21.77 20.44 -17.40
CA TYR A 341 -20.75 21.39 -17.84
C TYR A 341 -21.02 21.83 -19.27
N ALA A 342 -20.46 22.97 -19.68
CA ALA A 342 -20.59 23.43 -21.05
C ALA A 342 -19.22 23.70 -21.69
N TYR A 343 -19.20 23.48 -22.99
CA TYR A 343 -18.14 23.90 -23.91
C TYR A 343 -18.56 25.14 -24.64
N HIS A 344 -17.71 26.16 -24.65
CA HIS A 344 -17.81 27.40 -25.39
C HIS A 344 -16.59 27.55 -26.26
N GLN A 345 -16.77 28.02 -27.48
CA GLN A 345 -15.67 28.37 -28.38
C GLN A 345 -16.02 29.63 -29.14
N ILE A 346 -15.03 30.49 -29.31
CA ILE A 346 -15.04 31.60 -30.29
C ILE A 346 -13.70 31.63 -30.98
N ALA A 347 -13.68 31.83 -32.30
CA ALA A 347 -12.48 32.02 -33.04
C ALA A 347 -12.69 33.06 -34.17
N TRP A 348 -11.66 33.82 -34.42
CA TRP A 348 -11.56 34.78 -35.52
C TRP A 348 -10.36 34.47 -36.38
N ALA A 349 -10.48 34.70 -37.71
CA ALA A 349 -9.38 34.47 -38.63
C ALA A 349 -9.33 35.55 -39.70
N ASP A 350 -8.12 35.74 -40.24
CA ASP A 350 -7.88 36.46 -41.48
C ASP A 350 -7.51 35.49 -42.60
N GLY A 351 -7.71 35.91 -43.84
CA GLY A 351 -7.37 35.11 -45.01
C GLY A 351 -8.33 33.96 -45.32
N SER A 352 -8.03 33.22 -46.37
CA SER A 352 -8.94 32.23 -46.99
C SER A 352 -8.83 30.81 -46.43
N VAL A 353 -7.90 30.57 -45.53
CA VAL A 353 -7.63 29.23 -45.00
C VAL A 353 -8.66 28.80 -43.92
N PHE A 354 -9.06 29.74 -43.11
CA PHE A 354 -10.00 29.53 -42.01
C PHE A 354 -11.29 30.35 -42.20
N PRO A 355 -12.45 29.92 -41.64
CA PRO A 355 -13.62 30.77 -41.57
C PRO A 355 -13.33 32.07 -40.80
N THR A 356 -13.92 33.19 -41.25
CA THR A 356 -13.72 34.50 -40.60
C THR A 356 -14.15 34.49 -39.12
N TRP A 357 -15.26 33.82 -38.83
CA TRP A 357 -15.72 33.65 -37.44
C TRP A 357 -16.25 32.26 -37.21
N ARG A 358 -15.99 31.76 -36.00
CA ARG A 358 -16.60 30.55 -35.49
C ARG A 358 -17.07 30.78 -34.06
N ALA A 359 -18.27 30.28 -33.74
CA ALA A 359 -18.75 30.21 -32.37
C ALA A 359 -19.43 28.86 -32.15
N SER A 360 -19.13 28.25 -31.02
CA SER A 360 -19.68 26.96 -30.65
C SER A 360 -20.12 26.96 -29.19
N TYR A 361 -21.25 26.33 -28.95
CA TYR A 361 -21.76 26.08 -27.61
C TYR A 361 -22.26 24.63 -27.55
N SER A 362 -21.97 23.92 -26.46
CA SER A 362 -22.58 22.62 -26.14
C SER A 362 -22.75 22.48 -24.63
N LEU A 363 -23.95 22.16 -24.19
CA LEU A 363 -24.24 21.80 -22.80
C LEU A 363 -24.21 20.28 -22.65
N TYR A 364 -23.42 19.80 -21.75
CA TYR A 364 -23.24 18.38 -21.44
C TYR A 364 -23.96 18.04 -20.13
N ARG A 365 -24.59 16.86 -20.11
CA ARG A 365 -25.27 16.31 -18.94
C ARG A 365 -24.88 14.86 -18.74
N GLU A 366 -24.31 14.53 -17.57
CA GLU A 366 -24.03 13.17 -17.14
C GLU A 366 -25.24 12.56 -16.40
N ALA A 367 -25.61 11.32 -16.74
CA ALA A 367 -26.68 10.56 -16.11
C ALA A 367 -26.26 9.09 -15.98
N GLY A 368 -25.69 8.75 -14.82
CA GLY A 368 -25.08 7.41 -14.59
C GLY A 368 -23.91 7.16 -15.54
N LEU A 369 -24.04 6.13 -16.40
CA LEU A 369 -23.04 5.81 -17.41
C LEU A 369 -23.24 6.55 -18.75
N TRP A 370 -24.27 7.39 -18.86
CA TRP A 370 -24.59 8.13 -20.07
C TRP A 370 -24.10 9.57 -19.99
N LEU A 371 -23.67 10.08 -21.14
CA LEU A 371 -23.37 11.50 -21.38
C LEU A 371 -24.18 11.98 -22.58
N PHE A 372 -24.92 13.07 -22.41
CA PHE A 372 -25.68 13.72 -23.47
C PHE A 372 -25.13 15.13 -23.70
N ASP A 373 -25.14 15.59 -24.95
CA ASP A 373 -24.95 17.03 -25.24
C ASP A 373 -25.99 17.55 -26.18
N LEU A 374 -26.26 18.85 -26.04
CA LEU A 374 -27.05 19.65 -26.97
C LEU A 374 -26.37 21.00 -27.12
N GLY A 375 -26.27 21.49 -28.36
CA GLY A 375 -25.57 22.74 -28.60
C GLY A 375 -25.83 23.38 -29.95
N GLY A 376 -25.21 24.53 -30.15
CA GLY A 376 -25.24 25.31 -31.38
C GLY A 376 -23.85 25.51 -31.98
N ARG A 377 -23.81 25.71 -33.27
CA ARG A 377 -22.61 26.07 -34.06
C ARG A 377 -22.95 27.26 -34.95
N TYR A 378 -22.04 28.20 -35.05
CA TYR A 378 -22.07 29.31 -36.00
C TYR A 378 -20.71 29.39 -36.70
N VAL A 379 -20.76 29.52 -38.02
CA VAL A 379 -19.56 29.69 -38.86
C VAL A 379 -19.86 30.74 -39.90
N ARG A 380 -19.12 31.87 -39.89
CA ARG A 380 -19.08 32.84 -40.96
C ARG A 380 -17.93 32.51 -41.87
N ALA A 381 -18.23 32.18 -43.10
CA ALA A 381 -17.25 31.81 -44.10
C ALA A 381 -16.59 33.05 -44.71
N ASN A 382 -15.54 32.87 -45.49
CA ASN A 382 -14.77 33.97 -46.09
C ASN A 382 -15.51 34.68 -47.23
N ASP A 383 -16.51 34.05 -47.84
CA ASP A 383 -17.44 34.65 -48.80
C ASP A 383 -18.59 35.43 -48.11
N ASN A 384 -18.47 35.63 -46.81
CA ASN A 384 -19.49 36.25 -45.94
C ASN A 384 -20.79 35.43 -45.74
N SER A 385 -20.87 34.22 -46.26
CA SER A 385 -22.01 33.34 -45.98
C SER A 385 -22.05 32.89 -44.50
N ASN A 386 -23.24 32.71 -43.99
CA ASN A 386 -23.48 32.31 -42.61
C ASN A 386 -24.00 30.88 -42.55
N ASN A 387 -23.34 30.05 -41.73
CA ASN A 387 -23.74 28.68 -41.49
C ASN A 387 -24.11 28.50 -40.04
N TYR A 388 -25.27 27.93 -39.78
CA TYR A 388 -25.80 27.66 -38.46
C TYR A 388 -25.93 26.13 -38.28
N GLY A 389 -25.70 25.67 -37.08
CA GLY A 389 -25.84 24.26 -36.79
C GLY A 389 -26.42 23.99 -35.41
N ILE A 390 -27.22 22.94 -35.33
CA ILE A 390 -27.60 22.32 -34.09
C ILE A 390 -26.84 21.01 -33.96
N VAL A 391 -26.33 20.72 -32.77
CA VAL A 391 -25.62 19.49 -32.46
C VAL A 391 -26.31 18.82 -31.30
N ALA A 392 -26.47 17.51 -31.38
CA ALA A 392 -26.92 16.67 -30.27
C ALA A 392 -26.11 15.38 -30.24
N SER A 393 -25.76 14.88 -29.07
CA SER A 393 -25.12 13.59 -28.92
C SER A 393 -25.62 12.79 -27.73
N ALA A 394 -25.45 11.46 -27.82
CA ALA A 394 -25.59 10.53 -26.72
C ALA A 394 -24.39 9.59 -26.73
N GLY A 395 -23.78 9.42 -25.57
CA GLY A 395 -22.66 8.52 -25.37
C GLY A 395 -22.80 7.69 -24.10
N ARG A 396 -22.11 6.56 -24.07
CA ARG A 396 -22.12 5.65 -22.93
C ARG A 396 -20.73 5.10 -22.62
N TYR A 397 -20.45 4.99 -21.33
CA TYR A 397 -19.24 4.33 -20.83
C TYR A 397 -19.44 2.81 -20.73
N PHE A 398 -18.49 2.04 -21.28
CA PHE A 398 -18.38 0.58 -21.20
C PHE A 398 -17.03 0.26 -20.53
N GLY A 399 -16.98 0.27 -19.20
CA GLY A 399 -15.72 0.25 -18.48
C GLY A 399 -14.85 1.48 -18.81
N PRO A 400 -13.62 1.34 -19.27
CA PRO A 400 -12.75 2.46 -19.65
C PRO A 400 -13.09 3.07 -21.02
N THR A 401 -13.92 2.40 -21.82
CA THR A 401 -14.25 2.81 -23.18
C THR A 401 -15.49 3.69 -23.19
N PHE A 402 -15.41 4.85 -23.81
CA PHE A 402 -16.55 5.74 -24.05
C PHE A 402 -16.89 5.74 -25.53
N VAL A 403 -18.14 5.42 -25.87
CA VAL A 403 -18.67 5.43 -27.25
C VAL A 403 -19.78 6.44 -27.32
N TYR A 404 -19.74 7.33 -28.30
CA TYR A 404 -20.81 8.29 -28.54
C TYR A 404 -21.18 8.40 -30.01
N LEU A 405 -22.47 8.72 -30.24
CA LEU A 405 -23.01 9.11 -31.53
C LEU A 405 -23.41 10.58 -31.44
N ARG A 406 -22.92 11.40 -32.37
CA ARG A 406 -23.23 12.84 -32.48
C ARG A 406 -23.86 13.13 -33.83
N GLY A 407 -24.99 13.83 -33.84
CA GLY A 407 -25.65 14.33 -35.00
C GLY A 407 -25.52 15.83 -35.14
N PHE A 408 -25.42 16.33 -36.34
CA PHE A 408 -25.41 17.75 -36.70
C PHE A 408 -26.51 18.02 -37.68
N LEU A 409 -27.29 19.04 -37.46
CA LEU A 409 -28.25 19.62 -38.41
C LEU A 409 -27.74 21.00 -38.76
N LEU A 410 -27.28 21.18 -40.01
CA LEU A 410 -26.59 22.37 -40.47
C LEU A 410 -27.47 23.10 -41.52
N HIS A 411 -27.53 24.43 -41.39
CA HIS A 411 -28.19 25.28 -42.35
C HIS A 411 -27.15 26.24 -42.98
N ASP A 412 -26.91 26.09 -44.28
CA ASP A 412 -26.30 27.14 -45.09
C ASP A 412 -27.44 28.02 -45.66
N GLU A 413 -27.20 29.22 -46.02
CA GLU A 413 -28.24 30.19 -46.45
C GLU A 413 -29.30 29.66 -47.45
N GLN A 414 -29.18 28.44 -47.91
CA GLN A 414 -30.03 27.87 -48.94
C GLN A 414 -30.74 26.54 -48.54
N ARG A 415 -30.14 25.72 -47.67
CA ARG A 415 -30.64 24.39 -47.34
C ARG A 415 -30.19 23.86 -46.00
N TRP A 416 -30.94 22.85 -45.51
CA TRP A 416 -30.57 22.05 -44.36
C TRP A 416 -29.77 20.80 -44.79
N ASN A 417 -28.72 20.48 -44.02
CA ASN A 417 -27.84 19.35 -44.28
C ASN A 417 -27.61 18.61 -42.96
N GLN A 418 -27.25 17.34 -43.06
CA GLN A 418 -27.04 16.46 -41.89
C GLN A 418 -25.64 15.87 -41.90
N ALA A 419 -25.03 15.77 -40.74
CA ALA A 419 -23.78 15.06 -40.52
C ALA A 419 -23.89 14.20 -39.26
N TYR A 420 -23.19 13.09 -39.23
CA TYR A 420 -23.15 12.17 -38.09
C TYR A 420 -21.70 11.78 -37.80
N SER A 421 -21.37 11.67 -36.52
CA SER A 421 -20.08 11.23 -36.04
C SER A 421 -20.24 10.12 -35.02
N LEU A 422 -19.59 9.00 -35.21
CA LEU A 422 -19.45 7.93 -34.23
C LEU A 422 -18.01 7.90 -33.74
N ALA A 423 -17.78 7.97 -32.44
CA ALA A 423 -16.45 7.98 -31.89
C ALA A 423 -16.32 7.10 -30.63
N ASN A 424 -15.08 6.66 -30.39
CA ASN A 424 -14.66 5.86 -29.25
C ASN A 424 -13.38 6.49 -28.67
N SER A 425 -13.22 6.45 -27.34
CA SER A 425 -12.15 7.17 -26.64
C SER A 425 -10.97 6.30 -26.16
N TYR A 426 -11.01 4.99 -26.26
CA TYR A 426 -9.90 4.15 -25.80
C TYR A 426 -8.74 4.10 -26.82
N VAL A 427 -9.06 3.74 -28.06
CA VAL A 427 -8.28 4.11 -29.24
C VAL A 427 -9.19 5.07 -29.97
N THR A 428 -8.76 6.32 -30.18
CA THR A 428 -9.64 7.30 -30.82
C THR A 428 -9.97 6.81 -32.23
N LEU A 429 -11.20 6.38 -32.45
CA LEU A 429 -11.74 6.01 -33.75
C LEU A 429 -12.95 6.88 -34.01
N ILE A 430 -12.92 7.66 -35.10
CA ILE A 430 -13.99 8.58 -35.46
C ILE A 430 -14.41 8.24 -36.89
N ALA A 431 -15.68 7.87 -37.07
CA ALA A 431 -16.27 7.70 -38.38
C ALA A 431 -17.34 8.78 -38.59
N ASN A 432 -17.27 9.48 -39.70
CA ASN A 432 -18.23 10.54 -40.04
C ASN A 432 -18.91 10.30 -41.36
N ILE A 433 -20.18 10.69 -41.44
CA ILE A 433 -20.97 10.84 -42.66
C ILE A 433 -21.44 12.29 -42.70
N GLY A 434 -21.17 13.00 -43.78
CA GLY A 434 -21.35 14.44 -43.86
C GLY A 434 -20.15 15.24 -43.34
N THR A 435 -20.17 16.57 -43.48
CA THR A 435 -19.11 17.47 -43.06
C THR A 435 -19.44 18.05 -41.70
N SER A 436 -18.66 17.65 -40.69
CA SER A 436 -18.78 18.19 -39.33
C SER A 436 -18.20 19.62 -39.27
N PRO A 437 -18.92 20.60 -38.69
CA PRO A 437 -18.37 21.93 -38.46
C PRO A 437 -17.25 21.98 -37.41
N ASP A 438 -17.08 20.87 -36.68
CA ASP A 438 -16.05 20.73 -35.65
C ASP A 438 -14.71 20.19 -36.24
N ASP A 439 -14.68 19.77 -37.51
CA ASP A 439 -13.48 19.23 -38.15
C ASP A 439 -12.67 20.34 -38.86
N PRO A 440 -11.48 20.72 -38.32
CA PRO A 440 -10.67 21.79 -38.91
C PRO A 440 -10.12 21.44 -40.27
N SER A 441 -9.94 20.19 -40.62
CA SER A 441 -9.44 19.76 -41.93
C SER A 441 -10.40 20.09 -43.06
N ARG A 442 -11.63 20.45 -42.71
CA ARG A 442 -12.74 20.61 -43.65
C ARG A 442 -13.43 21.97 -43.62
N TYR A 443 -12.85 22.98 -42.98
CA TYR A 443 -13.41 24.33 -42.94
C TYR A 443 -13.70 24.91 -44.31
N GLN A 444 -12.89 24.52 -45.33
CA GLN A 444 -13.12 24.97 -46.71
C GLN A 444 -14.43 24.47 -47.32
N PHE A 445 -14.96 23.34 -46.80
CA PHE A 445 -16.20 22.77 -47.35
C PHE A 445 -17.47 23.34 -46.70
N LEU A 446 -17.31 24.06 -45.64
CA LEU A 446 -18.42 24.86 -45.08
C LEU A 446 -18.78 26.03 -46.02
N ASN A 447 -17.86 26.45 -46.88
CA ASN A 447 -18.08 27.45 -47.94
C ASN A 447 -18.60 26.81 -49.24
N ASN A 448 -18.56 25.50 -49.41
CA ASN A 448 -18.90 24.81 -50.65
C ASN A 448 -20.18 23.98 -50.48
N ARG A 449 -21.20 24.23 -51.31
CA ARG A 449 -22.49 23.51 -51.34
C ARG A 449 -22.36 21.98 -51.51
N PHE A 450 -21.16 21.45 -51.80
CA PHE A 450 -20.88 20.03 -52.00
C PHE A 450 -20.33 19.32 -50.74
N GLY A 451 -20.03 20.06 -49.65
CA GLY A 451 -19.37 19.52 -48.47
C GLY A 451 -20.12 18.46 -47.66
N PHE A 452 -21.39 18.23 -48.05
CA PHE A 452 -22.27 17.33 -47.29
C PHE A 452 -22.26 15.89 -47.71
N LEU A 453 -21.71 15.60 -48.90
CA LEU A 453 -21.52 14.21 -49.37
C LEU A 453 -20.06 13.79 -49.06
N SER A 454 -19.78 13.64 -47.77
CA SER A 454 -18.48 13.17 -47.32
C SER A 454 -18.59 11.97 -46.41
N ARG A 455 -17.57 11.14 -46.43
CA ARG A 455 -17.35 10.03 -45.50
C ARG A 455 -15.94 10.12 -45.01
N SER A 456 -15.70 9.93 -43.70
CA SER A 456 -14.35 9.88 -43.18
C SER A 456 -14.21 8.89 -42.04
N VAL A 457 -12.99 8.38 -41.94
CA VAL A 457 -12.54 7.57 -40.80
C VAL A 457 -11.22 8.15 -40.33
N ASN A 458 -11.14 8.42 -39.03
CA ASN A 458 -9.91 8.86 -38.37
C ASN A 458 -9.61 7.88 -37.22
N ALA A 459 -8.36 7.52 -37.09
CA ALA A 459 -7.87 6.68 -36.00
C ALA A 459 -6.67 7.38 -35.35
N GLY A 460 -6.63 7.35 -34.02
CA GLY A 460 -5.58 8.02 -33.28
C GLY A 460 -5.28 7.38 -31.95
N TRP A 461 -4.14 7.73 -31.46
CA TRP A 461 -3.64 7.33 -30.15
C TRP A 461 -3.18 8.56 -29.40
N GLN A 462 -3.57 8.62 -28.13
CA GLN A 462 -3.15 9.67 -27.21
C GLN A 462 -2.52 9.03 -26.00
N HIS A 463 -1.37 9.52 -25.59
CA HIS A 463 -0.68 9.05 -24.40
C HIS A 463 -0.05 10.20 -23.64
N ARG A 464 -0.06 10.08 -22.31
CA ARG A 464 0.62 11.01 -21.41
C ARG A 464 1.75 10.26 -20.68
N ILE A 465 2.95 10.80 -20.75
CA ILE A 465 4.11 10.32 -20.00
C ILE A 465 4.54 11.45 -19.09
N GLU A 466 4.41 11.26 -17.77
CA GLU A 466 4.68 12.31 -16.78
C GLU A 466 3.93 13.62 -17.08
N ASN A 467 4.67 14.66 -17.44
CA ASN A 467 4.14 15.98 -17.76
C ASN A 467 4.03 16.25 -19.27
N TRP A 468 4.22 15.23 -20.10
CA TRP A 468 4.12 15.34 -21.53
C TRP A 468 2.94 14.55 -22.08
N GLY A 469 2.11 15.18 -22.92
CA GLY A 469 1.04 14.54 -23.67
C GLY A 469 1.36 14.48 -25.14
N PHE A 470 1.18 13.33 -25.74
CA PHE A 470 1.41 13.03 -27.15
C PHE A 470 0.11 12.61 -27.78
N THR A 471 -0.19 13.13 -28.97
CA THR A 471 -1.33 12.66 -29.77
C THR A 471 -0.85 12.46 -31.19
N ILE A 472 -1.20 11.31 -31.78
CA ILE A 472 -1.06 11.04 -33.20
C ILE A 472 -2.42 10.56 -33.73
N MET A 473 -2.88 11.12 -34.83
CA MET A 473 -4.12 10.74 -35.48
C MET A 473 -3.94 10.74 -36.99
N GLY A 474 -4.30 9.65 -37.63
CA GLY A 474 -4.39 9.51 -39.08
C GLY A 474 -5.84 9.50 -39.55
N GLY A 475 -6.12 10.07 -40.68
CA GLY A 475 -7.46 10.14 -41.26
C GLY A 475 -7.51 9.88 -42.75
N TRP A 476 -8.60 9.32 -43.19
CA TRP A 476 -8.99 9.24 -44.59
C TRP A 476 -10.39 9.79 -44.76
N SER A 477 -10.56 10.54 -45.87
CA SER A 477 -11.82 11.17 -46.19
C SER A 477 -12.11 11.06 -47.67
N TYR A 478 -13.34 10.78 -48.02
CA TYR A 478 -13.85 10.74 -49.34
C TYR A 478 -15.04 11.69 -49.45
N TYR A 479 -14.97 12.67 -50.34
CA TYR A 479 -16.01 13.68 -50.47
C TYR A 479 -16.20 14.18 -51.90
N LYS A 480 -17.40 14.68 -52.19
CA LYS A 480 -17.81 15.23 -53.45
C LYS A 480 -17.26 16.66 -53.61
N VAL A 481 -16.60 16.96 -54.69
CA VAL A 481 -16.01 18.29 -55.02
C VAL A 481 -16.87 19.04 -56.05
N ALA A 482 -17.48 18.31 -56.98
CA ALA A 482 -18.38 18.79 -58.02
C ALA A 482 -19.31 17.66 -58.45
N ASP A 483 -20.27 17.95 -59.35
CA ASP A 483 -21.14 16.88 -59.86
C ASP A 483 -20.34 15.76 -60.52
N ASN A 484 -20.52 14.55 -60.02
CA ASN A 484 -19.80 13.34 -60.40
C ASN A 484 -18.26 13.35 -60.19
N ASN A 485 -17.74 14.32 -59.39
CA ASN A 485 -16.30 14.36 -59.08
C ASN A 485 -16.12 14.21 -57.57
N PHE A 486 -15.36 13.19 -57.19
CA PHE A 486 -15.01 12.86 -55.79
C PHE A 486 -13.51 12.93 -55.59
N MET A 487 -13.09 13.22 -54.35
CA MET A 487 -11.71 13.39 -53.96
C MET A 487 -11.43 12.60 -52.70
N ASN A 488 -10.24 12.00 -52.61
CA ASN A 488 -9.71 11.48 -51.37
C ASN A 488 -8.80 12.51 -50.71
N GLN A 489 -8.89 12.57 -49.38
CA GLN A 489 -7.98 13.34 -48.54
C GLN A 489 -7.44 12.43 -47.46
N TYR A 490 -6.16 12.56 -47.20
CA TYR A 490 -5.43 11.87 -46.15
C TYR A 490 -4.88 12.90 -45.17
N ASP A 491 -5.14 12.71 -43.90
CA ASP A 491 -4.77 13.63 -42.82
C ASP A 491 -3.84 12.94 -41.83
N LEU A 492 -2.81 13.66 -41.39
CA LEU A 492 -1.97 13.29 -40.25
C LEU A 492 -1.97 14.46 -39.27
N ASN A 493 -2.38 14.19 -38.05
CA ASN A 493 -2.39 15.17 -36.96
C ASN A 493 -1.46 14.72 -35.84
N LEU A 494 -0.56 15.62 -35.44
CA LEU A 494 0.39 15.44 -34.37
C LEU A 494 0.18 16.53 -33.32
N SER A 495 0.15 16.19 -32.05
CA SER A 495 0.10 17.18 -30.97
C SER A 495 1.03 16.79 -29.83
N LEU A 496 1.70 17.78 -29.30
CA LEU A 496 2.57 17.69 -28.13
C LEU A 496 2.15 18.72 -27.10
N ARG A 497 1.93 18.30 -25.85
CA ARG A 497 1.56 19.18 -24.73
C ARG A 497 2.52 19.00 -23.56
N LYS A 498 2.94 20.11 -22.96
CA LYS A 498 3.67 20.13 -21.69
C LYS A 498 2.75 20.67 -20.60
N TYR A 499 2.53 19.89 -19.56
CA TYR A 499 1.68 20.21 -18.41
C TYR A 499 2.52 20.74 -17.24
N PHE A 500 1.98 21.71 -16.47
CA PHE A 500 2.65 22.39 -15.37
C PHE A 500 1.76 22.51 -14.11
#